data_3b4ec594f067f8438d9f0c4ebcd6aacf
#
_entry.id   3b4ec594f067f8438d9f0c4ebcd6aacf
#
_cell.length_a   1.000
_cell.length_b   1.000
_cell.length_c   1.000
_cell.angle_alpha   90.00
_cell.angle_beta   90.00
_cell.angle_gamma   90.00
#
_symmetry.space_group_name_H-M   'P 1'
#
loop_
_entity.id
_entity.type
_entity.pdbx_description
1 polymer ?
#
loop_
_entity_poly.entity_id
_entity_poly.type
_entity_poly.pdbx_seq_one_letter_code
_entity_poly.pdbx_strand_id
1 'polypeptide(L)'
;LYQALYRKWRPKTFSDVIGQEHITETLKKQVAEGRTSHAYLFTGTRGTGKTTCAKILAKAVNCEHPVNGDPCNACPSCLGIDNGSFLDVLELDAASNNGVDQVRALRDEAIYAPANVKKRVYIVDEVHMLSTPAFNALLKILEEPPEHLLFILATTELHKVPATILSRCQRFSFKRIAPADVARRLTYVAGQEGIDLTPDGAELLSRLADGALRDGLSLLDQCAAAGGKVDSSAVLDMLGLAGNLQTAKLMEAVLQRDAGQALTLLDQLYNGGRDVGALLSELSTLVRDLLLRRTAPAGGAALLSGGYDEATLDRLERDVSTTRLLYLATTLQAASGDLAYSTNRRTDAELCLLRLCDESLCGDVTALAARLERLEESVARGAVIRSGVQTAAEGPARESRRSEAAAKPEAPAPQQPDPVVQPEDAPPWEEPPLPEEPPEREAPGERIFDVPEDAAPTVSAPPAGSRTKPAAGAAPAAPAGGVTDPGWWRALAESCKGRLPPMYRAFLDMCTGVLAGDILTVYAPDDITLGRLDNDRVRGILAEAVAQEAGQTVRLMLRVGEPPQAQPVDNLQNLLKFGSQFDNIQIK
;
A
#
# COMPACT_ATOMS: atom_id res chain seq x y z
N LEU A 1 10.49 8.04 -36.39
CA LEU A 1 9.58 7.77 -35.26
C LEU A 1 10.07 8.54 -34.04
N TYR A 2 9.22 9.34 -33.39
CA TYR A 2 9.54 10.04 -32.17
C TYR A 2 9.85 9.04 -31.05
N GLN A 3 10.92 9.28 -30.31
CA GLN A 3 11.31 8.48 -29.16
C GLN A 3 11.31 9.35 -27.92
N ALA A 4 10.59 8.95 -26.88
CA ALA A 4 10.50 9.68 -25.63
C ALA A 4 11.88 9.93 -25.01
N LEU A 5 12.09 11.13 -24.43
CA LEU A 5 13.38 11.60 -23.91
C LEU A 5 13.99 10.62 -22.90
N TYR A 6 13.19 10.03 -22.01
CA TYR A 6 13.68 9.08 -21.00
C TYR A 6 14.25 7.78 -21.63
N ARG A 7 13.87 7.42 -22.88
CA ARG A 7 14.44 6.28 -23.63
C ARG A 7 15.68 6.70 -24.40
N LYS A 8 15.61 7.85 -25.09
CA LYS A 8 16.70 8.38 -25.93
C LYS A 8 17.92 8.70 -25.07
N TRP A 9 17.73 9.31 -23.89
CA TRP A 9 18.78 9.75 -22.97
C TRP A 9 19.07 8.76 -21.83
N ARG A 10 18.70 7.49 -22.03
CA ARG A 10 19.05 6.43 -21.07
C ARG A 10 20.58 6.26 -21.03
N PRO A 11 21.23 6.34 -19.84
CA PRO A 11 22.65 6.14 -19.68
C PRO A 11 23.14 4.84 -20.35
N LYS A 12 24.25 4.93 -21.07
CA LYS A 12 24.87 3.79 -21.77
C LYS A 12 26.13 3.27 -21.09
N THR A 13 26.73 4.09 -20.19
CA THR A 13 27.91 3.77 -19.38
C THR A 13 27.62 4.06 -17.91
N PHE A 14 28.39 3.48 -17.00
CA PHE A 14 28.30 3.82 -15.58
C PHE A 14 28.67 5.27 -15.32
N SER A 15 29.56 5.83 -16.12
CA SER A 15 29.99 7.23 -16.03
C SER A 15 28.88 8.23 -16.38
N ASP A 16 27.84 7.81 -17.14
CA ASP A 16 26.68 8.63 -17.50
C ASP A 16 25.58 8.61 -16.44
N VAL A 17 25.68 7.68 -15.48
CA VAL A 17 24.67 7.54 -14.41
C VAL A 17 24.94 8.60 -13.35
N ILE A 18 23.89 9.37 -13.01
CA ILE A 18 23.98 10.52 -12.12
C ILE A 18 23.46 10.16 -10.72
N GLY A 19 24.15 10.68 -9.69
CA GLY A 19 23.74 10.59 -8.29
C GLY A 19 23.87 9.19 -7.67
N GLN A 20 24.60 8.27 -8.35
CA GLN A 20 24.82 6.90 -7.86
C GLN A 20 26.31 6.52 -7.90
N GLU A 21 27.20 7.48 -7.72
CA GLU A 21 28.67 7.31 -7.86
C GLU A 21 29.19 6.18 -6.98
N HIS A 22 28.69 6.06 -5.74
CA HIS A 22 29.05 5.00 -4.79
C HIS A 22 28.74 3.57 -5.31
N ILE A 23 27.74 3.42 -6.19
CA ILE A 23 27.39 2.15 -6.83
C ILE A 23 28.21 1.96 -8.10
N THR A 24 28.19 2.97 -8.97
CA THR A 24 28.83 2.88 -10.29
C THR A 24 30.34 2.67 -10.21
N GLU A 25 31.02 3.35 -9.30
CA GLU A 25 32.47 3.14 -9.07
C GLU A 25 32.76 1.73 -8.57
N THR A 26 31.94 1.20 -7.66
CA THR A 26 32.13 -0.16 -7.16
C THR A 26 31.90 -1.19 -8.26
N LEU A 27 30.83 -1.05 -9.07
CA LEU A 27 30.56 -1.96 -10.18
C LEU A 27 31.66 -1.88 -11.27
N LYS A 28 32.14 -0.68 -11.62
CA LYS A 28 33.24 -0.47 -12.55
C LYS A 28 34.50 -1.21 -12.10
N LYS A 29 34.85 -1.06 -10.83
CA LYS A 29 36.02 -1.73 -10.25
C LYS A 29 35.87 -3.25 -10.29
N GLN A 30 34.72 -3.80 -9.92
CA GLN A 30 34.48 -5.25 -9.98
C GLN A 30 34.58 -5.80 -11.40
N VAL A 31 34.03 -5.08 -12.38
CA VAL A 31 34.15 -5.48 -13.80
C VAL A 31 35.60 -5.40 -14.28
N ALA A 32 36.32 -4.33 -13.96
CA ALA A 32 37.71 -4.15 -14.36
C ALA A 32 38.66 -5.23 -13.77
N GLU A 33 38.38 -5.64 -12.51
CA GLU A 33 39.16 -6.69 -11.83
C GLU A 33 38.68 -8.12 -12.17
N GLY A 34 37.59 -8.29 -12.92
CA GLY A 34 36.99 -9.58 -13.23
C GLY A 34 36.37 -10.28 -12.00
N ARG A 35 36.09 -9.54 -10.94
CA ARG A 35 35.55 -10.03 -9.65
C ARG A 35 34.05 -9.77 -9.49
N THR A 36 33.29 -10.18 -10.48
CA THR A 36 31.82 -10.01 -10.43
C THR A 36 31.17 -11.10 -9.57
N SER A 37 30.18 -10.72 -8.75
CA SER A 37 29.35 -11.67 -8.01
C SER A 37 28.44 -12.44 -8.98
N HIS A 38 27.95 -13.61 -8.55
CA HIS A 38 26.97 -14.39 -9.31
C HIS A 38 25.56 -13.77 -9.26
N ALA A 39 25.24 -12.98 -8.22
CA ALA A 39 23.95 -12.35 -8.04
C ALA A 39 24.08 -10.95 -7.42
N TYR A 40 23.34 -10.00 -8.02
CA TYR A 40 23.22 -8.63 -7.56
C TYR A 40 21.75 -8.34 -7.22
N LEU A 41 21.54 -7.54 -6.18
CA LEU A 41 20.21 -7.02 -5.85
C LEU A 41 20.27 -5.50 -5.78
N PHE A 42 19.57 -4.83 -6.70
CA PHE A 42 19.44 -3.39 -6.79
C PHE A 42 18.14 -2.95 -6.14
N THR A 43 18.23 -2.14 -5.09
CA THR A 43 17.08 -1.67 -4.30
C THR A 43 16.97 -0.16 -4.37
N GLY A 44 15.78 0.40 -4.24
CA GLY A 44 15.55 1.85 -4.23
C GLY A 44 14.29 2.26 -4.98
N THR A 45 13.91 3.53 -4.88
CA THR A 45 12.69 4.07 -5.49
C THR A 45 12.69 3.95 -7.01
N ARG A 46 11.50 4.01 -7.62
CA ARG A 46 11.35 3.97 -9.08
C ARG A 46 12.10 5.14 -9.73
N GLY A 47 12.63 4.97 -10.93
CA GLY A 47 13.24 6.06 -11.71
C GLY A 47 14.68 6.43 -11.32
N THR A 48 15.30 5.79 -10.31
CA THR A 48 16.66 6.08 -9.81
C THR A 48 17.79 5.42 -10.60
N GLY A 49 17.48 4.58 -11.61
CA GLY A 49 18.49 4.00 -12.50
C GLY A 49 18.81 2.52 -12.29
N LYS A 50 18.06 1.77 -11.45
CA LYS A 50 18.27 0.34 -11.16
C LYS A 50 18.39 -0.50 -12.44
N THR A 51 17.34 -0.54 -13.25
CA THR A 51 17.29 -1.32 -14.50
C THR A 51 18.30 -0.81 -15.53
N THR A 52 18.63 0.49 -15.51
CA THR A 52 19.68 1.08 -16.36
C THR A 52 21.06 0.55 -15.97
N CYS A 53 21.41 0.59 -14.68
CA CYS A 53 22.68 0.02 -14.20
C CYS A 53 22.74 -1.49 -14.42
N ALA A 54 21.61 -2.21 -14.31
CA ALA A 54 21.55 -3.63 -14.62
C ALA A 54 21.94 -3.91 -16.08
N LYS A 55 21.38 -3.14 -17.03
CA LYS A 55 21.74 -3.26 -18.46
C LYS A 55 23.18 -2.89 -18.75
N ILE A 56 23.69 -1.82 -18.11
CA ILE A 56 25.10 -1.42 -18.25
C ILE A 56 26.01 -2.53 -17.70
N LEU A 57 25.70 -3.11 -16.54
CA LEU A 57 26.45 -4.21 -15.97
C LEU A 57 26.44 -5.45 -16.87
N ALA A 58 25.28 -5.83 -17.42
CA ALA A 58 25.15 -6.94 -18.36
C ALA A 58 26.02 -6.74 -19.62
N LYS A 59 26.06 -5.51 -20.15
CA LYS A 59 26.97 -5.16 -21.26
C LYS A 59 28.44 -5.16 -20.84
N ALA A 60 28.75 -4.60 -19.69
CA ALA A 60 30.12 -4.43 -19.22
C ALA A 60 30.83 -5.78 -19.00
N VAL A 61 30.16 -6.76 -18.38
CA VAL A 61 30.70 -8.11 -18.14
C VAL A 61 30.88 -8.90 -19.43
N ASN A 62 30.10 -8.62 -20.46
CA ASN A 62 30.12 -9.27 -21.76
C ASN A 62 30.89 -8.50 -22.82
N CYS A 63 31.34 -7.29 -22.51
CA CYS A 63 32.07 -6.45 -23.44
C CYS A 63 33.40 -7.08 -23.86
N GLU A 64 33.73 -6.99 -25.15
CA GLU A 64 35.02 -7.47 -25.68
C GLU A 64 36.17 -6.53 -25.32
N HIS A 65 35.86 -5.22 -25.28
CA HIS A 65 36.83 -4.15 -25.04
C HIS A 65 36.32 -3.17 -23.97
N PRO A 66 36.20 -3.60 -22.70
CA PRO A 66 35.75 -2.70 -21.64
C PRO A 66 36.82 -1.62 -21.37
N VAL A 67 36.36 -0.38 -21.14
CA VAL A 67 37.23 0.75 -20.83
C VAL A 67 37.02 1.14 -19.36
N ASN A 68 37.99 0.87 -18.51
CA ASN A 68 37.92 1.14 -17.07
C ASN A 68 36.63 0.58 -16.40
N GLY A 69 36.17 -0.60 -16.86
CA GLY A 69 34.95 -1.23 -16.37
C GLY A 69 33.65 -0.75 -17.02
N ASP A 70 33.66 0.28 -17.87
CA ASP A 70 32.52 0.68 -18.69
C ASP A 70 32.47 -0.14 -19.99
N PRO A 71 31.25 -0.44 -20.51
CA PRO A 71 31.09 -1.10 -21.80
C PRO A 71 31.47 -0.16 -22.95
N CYS A 72 32.11 -0.68 -24.00
CA CYS A 72 32.54 0.13 -25.16
C CYS A 72 31.36 0.61 -26.04
N ASN A 73 30.16 -0.01 -25.92
CA ASN A 73 28.96 0.27 -26.70
C ASN A 73 29.12 0.17 -28.23
N ALA A 74 30.21 -0.42 -28.72
CA ALA A 74 30.54 -0.51 -30.15
C ALA A 74 30.83 -1.95 -30.62
N CYS A 75 31.25 -2.87 -29.71
CA CYS A 75 31.51 -4.26 -30.08
C CYS A 75 30.20 -5.03 -30.37
N PRO A 76 30.27 -6.17 -31.08
CA PRO A 76 29.12 -7.01 -31.39
C PRO A 76 28.31 -7.39 -30.16
N SER A 77 28.99 -7.73 -29.05
CA SER A 77 28.32 -8.08 -27.79
C SER A 77 27.50 -6.91 -27.20
N CYS A 78 28.06 -5.69 -27.18
CA CYS A 78 27.34 -4.51 -26.70
C CYS A 78 26.14 -4.17 -27.57
N LEU A 79 26.30 -4.21 -28.91
CA LEU A 79 25.22 -3.89 -29.84
C LEU A 79 24.14 -4.96 -29.85
N GLY A 80 24.52 -6.25 -29.76
CA GLY A 80 23.57 -7.35 -29.67
C GLY A 80 22.71 -7.32 -28.41
N ILE A 81 23.31 -6.94 -27.27
CA ILE A 81 22.57 -6.76 -26.02
C ILE A 81 21.63 -5.54 -26.09
N ASP A 82 22.07 -4.40 -26.64
CA ASP A 82 21.24 -3.21 -26.77
C ASP A 82 20.04 -3.43 -27.70
N ASN A 83 20.24 -4.20 -28.77
CA ASN A 83 19.18 -4.51 -29.76
C ASN A 83 18.30 -5.70 -29.32
N GLY A 84 18.63 -6.39 -28.22
CA GLY A 84 17.88 -7.56 -27.75
C GLY A 84 18.01 -8.79 -28.65
N SER A 85 19.04 -8.85 -29.52
CA SER A 85 19.26 -9.99 -30.44
C SER A 85 19.93 -11.19 -29.76
N PHE A 86 20.55 -11.01 -28.61
CA PHE A 86 21.19 -12.07 -27.84
C PHE A 86 20.25 -12.61 -26.76
N LEU A 87 19.84 -13.85 -26.92
CA LEU A 87 19.00 -14.57 -25.95
C LEU A 87 19.70 -14.87 -24.63
N ASP A 88 21.03 -14.79 -24.61
CA ASP A 88 21.84 -15.00 -23.41
C ASP A 88 21.75 -13.85 -22.40
N VAL A 89 21.18 -12.70 -22.78
CA VAL A 89 20.90 -11.57 -21.88
C VAL A 89 19.41 -11.27 -21.92
N LEU A 90 18.70 -11.77 -20.91
CA LEU A 90 17.26 -11.68 -20.84
C LEU A 90 16.84 -10.68 -19.77
N GLU A 91 15.95 -9.78 -20.13
CA GLU A 91 15.27 -8.85 -19.20
C GLU A 91 13.82 -9.32 -19.00
N LEU A 92 13.46 -9.58 -17.76
CA LEU A 92 12.15 -10.02 -17.33
C LEU A 92 11.55 -9.00 -16.36
N ASP A 93 10.36 -8.58 -16.64
CA ASP A 93 9.53 -7.86 -15.69
C ASP A 93 8.71 -8.88 -14.87
N ALA A 94 9.00 -8.98 -13.58
CA ALA A 94 8.30 -9.90 -12.69
C ALA A 94 6.83 -9.53 -12.47
N ALA A 95 6.41 -8.29 -12.75
CA ALA A 95 5.00 -7.92 -12.70
C ALA A 95 4.19 -8.64 -13.78
N SER A 96 4.79 -8.81 -14.98
CA SER A 96 4.19 -9.52 -16.12
C SER A 96 4.48 -11.02 -16.11
N ASN A 97 5.56 -11.46 -15.42
CA ASN A 97 6.09 -12.83 -15.44
C ASN A 97 6.34 -13.35 -14.02
N ASN A 98 5.30 -13.43 -13.19
CA ASN A 98 5.40 -13.80 -11.78
C ASN A 98 5.26 -15.31 -11.49
N GLY A 99 5.00 -16.10 -12.50
CA GLY A 99 4.72 -17.54 -12.38
C GLY A 99 5.95 -18.38 -12.08
N VAL A 100 5.74 -19.49 -11.37
CA VAL A 100 6.81 -20.44 -11.04
C VAL A 100 7.38 -21.14 -12.27
N ASP A 101 6.58 -21.33 -13.31
CA ASP A 101 7.00 -22.08 -14.50
C ASP A 101 7.98 -21.27 -15.37
N GLN A 102 7.80 -19.94 -15.45
CA GLN A 102 8.79 -19.06 -16.10
C GLN A 102 10.15 -19.12 -15.39
N VAL A 103 10.15 -19.07 -14.05
CA VAL A 103 11.39 -19.14 -13.26
C VAL A 103 12.04 -20.54 -13.37
N ARG A 104 11.24 -21.62 -13.46
CA ARG A 104 11.74 -22.96 -13.72
C ARG A 104 12.40 -23.08 -15.10
N ALA A 105 11.76 -22.53 -16.14
CA ALA A 105 12.31 -22.49 -17.47
C ALA A 105 13.67 -21.77 -17.49
N LEU A 106 13.77 -20.59 -16.83
CA LEU A 106 15.05 -19.87 -16.69
C LEU A 106 16.12 -20.71 -15.99
N ARG A 107 15.76 -21.42 -14.93
CA ARG A 107 16.67 -22.31 -14.21
C ARG A 107 17.18 -23.44 -15.11
N ASP A 108 16.31 -24.06 -15.86
CA ASP A 108 16.64 -25.19 -16.72
C ASP A 108 17.50 -24.75 -17.92
N GLU A 109 17.28 -23.55 -18.45
CA GLU A 109 18.11 -22.93 -19.47
C GLU A 109 19.48 -22.46 -18.93
N ALA A 110 19.55 -22.04 -17.69
CA ALA A 110 20.76 -21.49 -17.07
C ALA A 110 21.91 -22.49 -16.94
N ILE A 111 21.60 -23.80 -17.01
CA ILE A 111 22.59 -24.87 -16.96
C ILE A 111 23.49 -24.85 -18.21
N TYR A 112 22.95 -24.42 -19.33
CA TYR A 112 23.67 -24.40 -20.59
C TYR A 112 24.58 -23.16 -20.72
N ALA A 113 25.80 -23.35 -21.22
CA ALA A 113 26.72 -22.26 -21.48
C ALA A 113 26.11 -21.27 -22.52
N PRO A 114 26.43 -19.97 -22.40
CA PRO A 114 25.97 -18.97 -23.37
C PRO A 114 26.59 -19.21 -24.75
N ALA A 115 25.83 -18.90 -25.82
CA ALA A 115 26.29 -19.12 -27.18
C ALA A 115 27.10 -17.94 -27.75
N ASN A 116 26.71 -16.70 -27.42
CA ASN A 116 27.20 -15.49 -28.08
C ASN A 116 27.95 -14.52 -27.16
N VAL A 117 27.95 -14.75 -25.84
CA VAL A 117 28.52 -13.85 -24.84
C VAL A 117 29.35 -14.61 -23.80
N LYS A 118 30.13 -13.91 -22.99
CA LYS A 118 30.95 -14.54 -21.93
C LYS A 118 30.10 -15.07 -20.77
N LYS A 119 29.10 -14.32 -20.38
CA LYS A 119 28.20 -14.66 -19.26
C LYS A 119 26.75 -14.55 -19.68
N ARG A 120 25.94 -15.55 -19.31
CA ARG A 120 24.48 -15.48 -19.39
C ARG A 120 23.99 -14.57 -18.28
N VAL A 121 23.15 -13.58 -18.61
CA VAL A 121 22.67 -12.60 -17.65
C VAL A 121 21.14 -12.58 -17.62
N TYR A 122 20.59 -12.78 -16.45
CA TYR A 122 19.15 -12.59 -16.22
C TYR A 122 18.92 -11.35 -15.38
N ILE A 123 18.24 -10.36 -15.97
CA ILE A 123 17.79 -9.14 -15.31
C ILE A 123 16.32 -9.35 -14.95
N VAL A 124 16.00 -9.43 -13.65
CA VAL A 124 14.63 -9.56 -13.16
C VAL A 124 14.24 -8.24 -12.49
N ASP A 125 13.42 -7.45 -13.19
CA ASP A 125 12.92 -6.19 -12.66
C ASP A 125 11.66 -6.42 -11.81
N GLU A 126 11.45 -5.58 -10.81
CA GLU A 126 10.39 -5.65 -9.79
C GLU A 126 10.25 -7.06 -9.19
N VAL A 127 11.39 -7.66 -8.83
CA VAL A 127 11.47 -9.05 -8.35
C VAL A 127 10.53 -9.37 -7.18
N HIS A 128 10.12 -8.36 -6.39
CA HIS A 128 9.15 -8.51 -5.30
C HIS A 128 7.75 -8.95 -5.76
N MET A 129 7.47 -8.87 -7.06
CA MET A 129 6.21 -9.34 -7.64
C MET A 129 6.17 -10.85 -7.91
N LEU A 130 7.31 -11.54 -7.78
CA LEU A 130 7.36 -12.99 -7.94
C LEU A 130 6.54 -13.70 -6.86
N SER A 131 5.87 -14.77 -7.24
CA SER A 131 5.16 -15.63 -6.29
C SER A 131 6.14 -16.36 -5.37
N THR A 132 5.68 -16.76 -4.17
CA THR A 132 6.50 -17.54 -3.23
C THR A 132 7.08 -18.83 -3.83
N PRO A 133 6.34 -19.61 -4.64
CA PRO A 133 6.90 -20.76 -5.34
C PRO A 133 7.98 -20.39 -6.37
N ALA A 134 7.87 -19.20 -7.03
CA ALA A 134 8.87 -18.71 -7.96
C ALA A 134 10.17 -18.34 -7.23
N PHE A 135 10.08 -17.65 -6.08
CA PHE A 135 11.25 -17.40 -5.23
C PHE A 135 11.95 -18.68 -4.81
N ASN A 136 11.20 -19.72 -4.40
CA ASN A 136 11.77 -21.00 -4.02
C ASN A 136 12.45 -21.73 -5.20
N ALA A 137 11.95 -21.56 -6.42
CA ALA A 137 12.61 -22.07 -7.61
C ALA A 137 13.93 -21.34 -7.91
N LEU A 138 13.98 -20.01 -7.67
CA LEU A 138 15.15 -19.19 -7.85
C LEU A 138 16.25 -19.50 -6.83
N LEU A 139 15.89 -19.86 -5.58
CA LEU A 139 16.87 -20.18 -4.54
C LEU A 139 17.85 -21.27 -4.95
N LYS A 140 17.37 -22.34 -5.61
CA LYS A 140 18.20 -23.49 -6.00
C LYS A 140 19.37 -23.10 -6.89
N ILE A 141 19.16 -22.15 -7.82
CA ILE A 141 20.21 -21.72 -8.74
C ILE A 141 21.09 -20.62 -8.13
N LEU A 142 20.56 -19.87 -7.15
CA LEU A 142 21.37 -18.88 -6.41
C LEU A 142 22.29 -19.52 -5.37
N GLU A 143 21.98 -20.76 -4.91
CA GLU A 143 22.84 -21.53 -4.00
C GLU A 143 24.01 -22.16 -4.72
N GLU A 144 23.79 -22.73 -5.90
CA GLU A 144 24.80 -23.41 -6.71
C GLU A 144 24.81 -22.84 -8.13
N PRO A 145 25.23 -21.57 -8.31
CA PRO A 145 25.20 -20.93 -9.61
C PRO A 145 26.30 -21.47 -10.55
N PRO A 146 25.98 -21.76 -11.83
CA PRO A 146 27.00 -22.01 -12.84
C PRO A 146 27.94 -20.79 -12.97
N GLU A 147 29.25 -21.04 -13.23
CA GLU A 147 30.24 -19.96 -13.34
C GLU A 147 29.94 -18.91 -14.41
N HIS A 148 29.24 -19.32 -15.47
CA HIS A 148 28.88 -18.46 -16.59
C HIS A 148 27.57 -17.67 -16.34
N LEU A 149 26.93 -17.84 -15.20
CA LEU A 149 25.63 -17.20 -14.91
C LEU A 149 25.79 -15.95 -14.05
N LEU A 150 24.96 -14.94 -14.33
CA LEU A 150 24.85 -13.71 -13.57
C LEU A 150 23.38 -13.31 -13.39
N PHE A 151 22.92 -13.22 -12.16
CA PHE A 151 21.61 -12.64 -11.84
C PHE A 151 21.74 -11.17 -11.45
N ILE A 152 20.81 -10.33 -11.96
CA ILE A 152 20.64 -8.95 -11.53
C ILE A 152 19.17 -8.75 -11.20
N LEU A 153 18.87 -8.76 -9.91
CA LEU A 153 17.52 -8.58 -9.40
C LEU A 153 17.32 -7.10 -9.07
N ALA A 154 16.21 -6.51 -9.45
CA ALA A 154 15.87 -5.13 -9.11
C ALA A 154 14.52 -5.08 -8.39
N THR A 155 14.39 -4.22 -7.39
CA THR A 155 13.14 -4.05 -6.63
C THR A 155 12.97 -2.64 -6.11
N THR A 156 11.73 -2.18 -6.06
CA THR A 156 11.33 -0.97 -5.33
C THR A 156 10.97 -1.28 -3.88
N GLU A 157 10.61 -2.53 -3.55
CA GLU A 157 10.11 -2.95 -2.24
C GLU A 157 10.96 -4.07 -1.64
N LEU A 158 12.03 -3.68 -0.95
CA LEU A 158 12.97 -4.64 -0.35
C LEU A 158 12.33 -5.54 0.70
N HIS A 159 11.35 -5.02 1.46
CA HIS A 159 10.70 -5.74 2.54
C HIS A 159 9.86 -6.94 2.07
N LYS A 160 9.44 -6.96 0.80
CA LYS A 160 8.71 -8.08 0.20
C LYS A 160 9.63 -9.19 -0.33
N VAL A 161 10.94 -8.96 -0.40
CA VAL A 161 11.89 -9.97 -0.89
C VAL A 161 12.32 -10.87 0.28
N PRO A 162 12.23 -12.21 0.14
CA PRO A 162 12.60 -13.14 1.19
C PRO A 162 14.06 -13.00 1.66
N ALA A 163 14.28 -13.12 2.97
CA ALA A 163 15.62 -13.02 3.58
C ALA A 163 16.61 -14.06 3.00
N THR A 164 16.10 -15.22 2.57
CA THR A 164 16.88 -16.27 1.91
C THR A 164 17.49 -15.84 0.58
N ILE A 165 16.80 -14.99 -0.20
CA ILE A 165 17.33 -14.37 -1.42
C ILE A 165 18.32 -13.26 -1.05
N LEU A 166 17.96 -12.42 -0.07
CA LEU A 166 18.79 -11.29 0.37
C LEU A 166 20.20 -11.72 0.81
N SER A 167 20.32 -12.89 1.46
CA SER A 167 21.60 -13.41 1.97
C SER A 167 22.53 -13.93 0.87
N ARG A 168 22.02 -14.18 -0.34
CA ARG A 168 22.76 -14.75 -1.48
C ARG A 168 23.12 -13.72 -2.57
N CYS A 169 22.64 -12.48 -2.40
CA CYS A 169 22.87 -11.41 -3.36
C CYS A 169 23.77 -10.31 -2.81
N GLN A 170 24.64 -9.78 -3.64
CA GLN A 170 25.35 -8.54 -3.34
C GLN A 170 24.39 -7.37 -3.50
N ARG A 171 24.11 -6.63 -2.41
CA ARG A 171 23.09 -5.59 -2.36
C ARG A 171 23.67 -4.22 -2.66
N PHE A 172 22.95 -3.45 -3.51
CA PHE A 172 23.23 -2.05 -3.81
C PHE A 172 21.96 -1.22 -3.63
N SER A 173 22.03 -0.19 -2.80
CA SER A 173 20.91 0.68 -2.48
C SER A 173 21.02 1.99 -3.28
N PHE A 174 20.12 2.15 -4.26
CA PHE A 174 20.00 3.35 -5.08
C PHE A 174 19.30 4.44 -4.27
N LYS A 175 19.92 5.59 -4.19
CA LYS A 175 19.38 6.77 -3.49
C LYS A 175 18.53 7.60 -4.45
N ARG A 176 17.65 8.43 -3.88
CA ARG A 176 17.03 9.51 -4.65
C ARG A 176 18.11 10.45 -5.14
N ILE A 177 18.00 10.88 -6.39
CA ILE A 177 18.95 11.82 -6.99
C ILE A 177 18.67 13.22 -6.44
N ALA A 178 19.71 13.95 -6.08
CA ALA A 178 19.54 15.30 -5.57
C ALA A 178 18.86 16.21 -6.62
N PRO A 179 17.93 17.09 -6.23
CA PRO A 179 17.23 17.95 -7.18
C PRO A 179 18.17 18.79 -8.07
N ALA A 180 19.29 19.26 -7.51
CA ALA A 180 20.29 20.02 -8.27
C ALA A 180 20.95 19.18 -9.39
N ASP A 181 21.15 17.88 -9.17
CA ASP A 181 21.72 16.98 -10.17
C ASP A 181 20.69 16.64 -11.25
N VAL A 182 19.40 16.45 -10.86
CA VAL A 182 18.30 16.28 -11.80
C VAL A 182 18.15 17.52 -12.67
N ALA A 183 18.08 18.73 -12.07
CA ALA A 183 17.96 19.99 -12.81
C ALA A 183 19.10 20.18 -13.81
N ARG A 184 20.36 19.93 -13.40
CA ARG A 184 21.53 20.00 -14.28
C ARG A 184 21.41 19.03 -15.47
N ARG A 185 20.93 17.81 -15.24
CA ARG A 185 20.73 16.84 -16.31
C ARG A 185 19.60 17.24 -17.25
N LEU A 186 18.48 17.73 -16.72
CA LEU A 186 17.38 18.24 -17.54
C LEU A 186 17.83 19.39 -18.43
N THR A 187 18.57 20.37 -17.89
CA THR A 187 19.14 21.49 -18.65
C THR A 187 20.08 20.99 -19.74
N TYR A 188 20.95 20.03 -19.44
CA TYR A 188 21.84 19.42 -20.45
C TYR A 188 21.04 18.75 -21.59
N VAL A 189 20.03 17.94 -21.24
CA VAL A 189 19.20 17.26 -22.26
C VAL A 189 18.40 18.28 -23.07
N ALA A 190 17.80 19.29 -22.42
CA ALA A 190 17.06 20.35 -23.10
C ALA A 190 17.93 21.09 -24.13
N GLY A 191 19.17 21.44 -23.75
CA GLY A 191 20.14 22.07 -24.68
C GLY A 191 20.49 21.18 -25.88
N GLN A 192 20.60 19.87 -25.70
CA GLN A 192 20.87 18.93 -26.79
C GLN A 192 19.66 18.71 -27.73
N GLU A 193 18.45 18.82 -27.21
CA GLU A 193 17.19 18.66 -27.95
C GLU A 193 16.65 19.97 -28.51
N GLY A 194 17.30 21.12 -28.20
CA GLY A 194 16.82 22.43 -28.64
C GLY A 194 15.56 22.91 -27.91
N ILE A 195 15.33 22.44 -26.69
CA ILE A 195 14.20 22.84 -25.83
C ILE A 195 14.65 24.09 -25.04
N ASP A 196 13.89 25.17 -25.12
CA ASP A 196 14.14 26.41 -24.36
C ASP A 196 13.67 26.26 -22.89
N LEU A 197 14.50 25.60 -22.07
CA LEU A 197 14.23 25.34 -20.66
C LEU A 197 14.93 26.40 -19.80
N THR A 198 14.14 27.10 -18.99
CA THR A 198 14.67 28.08 -18.05
C THR A 198 15.22 27.43 -16.77
N PRO A 199 16.11 28.11 -16.04
CA PRO A 199 16.65 27.57 -14.77
C PRO A 199 15.55 27.32 -13.72
N ASP A 200 14.57 28.20 -13.60
CA ASP A 200 13.42 28.07 -12.70
C ASP A 200 12.49 26.92 -13.12
N GLY A 201 12.25 26.72 -14.43
CA GLY A 201 11.54 25.58 -14.96
C GLY A 201 12.27 24.27 -14.68
N ALA A 202 13.60 24.22 -14.87
CA ALA A 202 14.42 23.04 -14.56
C ALA A 202 14.40 22.69 -13.07
N GLU A 203 14.45 23.69 -12.21
CA GLU A 203 14.38 23.51 -10.76
C GLU A 203 13.01 22.97 -10.33
N LEU A 204 11.92 23.52 -10.87
CA LEU A 204 10.56 23.06 -10.60
C LEU A 204 10.37 21.61 -11.07
N LEU A 205 10.77 21.29 -12.32
CA LEU A 205 10.70 19.93 -12.85
C LEU A 205 11.51 18.94 -12.00
N SER A 206 12.68 19.35 -11.50
CA SER A 206 13.52 18.50 -10.64
C SER A 206 12.88 18.19 -9.28
N ARG A 207 12.17 19.16 -8.71
CA ARG A 207 11.39 18.97 -7.47
C ARG A 207 10.20 18.05 -7.69
N LEU A 208 9.45 18.25 -8.78
CA LEU A 208 8.32 17.40 -9.15
C LEU A 208 8.73 15.96 -9.46
N ALA A 209 9.95 15.76 -9.97
CA ALA A 209 10.51 14.43 -10.25
C ALA A 209 10.86 13.63 -8.98
N ASP A 210 10.90 14.24 -7.79
CA ASP A 210 11.16 13.61 -6.49
C ASP A 210 12.36 12.63 -6.49
N GLY A 211 13.44 13.06 -7.15
CA GLY A 211 14.69 12.27 -7.25
C GLY A 211 14.65 11.13 -8.26
N ALA A 212 13.62 11.05 -9.11
CA ALA A 212 13.48 10.08 -10.19
C ALA A 212 13.78 10.72 -11.56
N LEU A 213 15.00 10.54 -12.09
CA LEU A 213 15.40 11.15 -13.35
C LEU A 213 14.52 10.75 -14.54
N ARG A 214 14.00 9.50 -14.54
CA ARG A 214 13.08 9.03 -15.58
C ARG A 214 11.80 9.88 -15.62
N ASP A 215 11.25 10.19 -14.45
CA ASP A 215 10.02 10.95 -14.33
C ASP A 215 10.29 12.43 -14.68
N GLY A 216 11.44 13.00 -14.25
CA GLY A 216 11.88 14.32 -14.66
C GLY A 216 12.02 14.48 -16.19
N LEU A 217 12.62 13.50 -16.89
CA LEU A 217 12.70 13.51 -18.35
C LEU A 217 11.32 13.35 -19.01
N SER A 218 10.40 12.58 -18.42
CA SER A 218 9.04 12.44 -18.93
C SER A 218 8.23 13.73 -18.77
N LEU A 219 8.39 14.43 -17.64
CA LEU A 219 7.77 15.75 -17.41
C LEU A 219 8.33 16.80 -18.38
N LEU A 220 9.66 16.83 -18.60
CA LEU A 220 10.28 17.71 -19.59
C LEU A 220 9.74 17.45 -20.99
N ASP A 221 9.57 16.19 -21.36
CA ASP A 221 9.02 15.75 -22.64
C ASP A 221 7.59 16.25 -22.87
N GLN A 222 6.74 16.14 -21.85
CA GLN A 222 5.38 16.68 -21.87
C GLN A 222 5.36 18.20 -22.03
N CYS A 223 6.17 18.92 -21.27
CA CYS A 223 6.25 20.38 -21.38
C CYS A 223 6.78 20.82 -22.74
N ALA A 224 7.77 20.12 -23.29
CA ALA A 224 8.33 20.42 -24.61
C ALA A 224 7.33 20.18 -25.77
N ALA A 225 6.41 19.23 -25.62
CA ALA A 225 5.40 18.93 -26.63
C ALA A 225 4.43 20.08 -26.89
N ALA A 226 4.22 20.98 -25.93
CA ALA A 226 3.39 22.17 -26.09
C ALA A 226 4.05 23.26 -26.97
N GLY A 227 5.36 23.20 -27.11
CA GLY A 227 6.14 24.24 -27.80
C GLY A 227 6.30 25.51 -26.98
N GLY A 228 7.34 26.26 -27.32
CA GLY A 228 7.65 27.51 -26.62
C GLY A 228 8.64 27.34 -25.47
N LYS A 229 8.72 28.41 -24.65
CA LYS A 229 9.63 28.47 -23.52
C LYS A 229 9.07 27.68 -22.35
N VAL A 230 9.89 26.79 -21.77
CA VAL A 230 9.53 25.97 -20.61
C VAL A 230 10.04 26.67 -19.34
N ASP A 231 9.26 27.62 -18.83
CA ASP A 231 9.46 28.26 -17.54
C ASP A 231 8.55 27.64 -16.46
N SER A 232 8.67 28.11 -15.23
CA SER A 232 7.87 27.58 -14.11
C SER A 232 6.36 27.73 -14.33
N SER A 233 5.91 28.82 -14.97
CA SER A 233 4.50 29.03 -15.29
C SER A 233 4.00 28.01 -16.32
N ALA A 234 4.75 27.83 -17.41
CA ALA A 234 4.42 26.86 -18.46
C ALA A 234 4.40 25.42 -17.92
N VAL A 235 5.33 25.08 -17.01
CA VAL A 235 5.34 23.76 -16.34
C VAL A 235 4.07 23.55 -15.51
N LEU A 236 3.67 24.54 -14.70
CA LEU A 236 2.46 24.46 -13.88
C LEU A 236 1.20 24.34 -14.74
N ASP A 237 1.10 25.10 -15.82
CA ASP A 237 -0.04 25.08 -16.73
C ASP A 237 -0.14 23.73 -17.45
N MET A 238 0.97 23.24 -18.00
CA MET A 238 1.01 22.00 -18.77
C MET A 238 0.73 20.73 -17.95
N LEU A 239 1.20 20.71 -16.73
CA LEU A 239 0.98 19.58 -15.82
C LEU A 239 -0.39 19.65 -15.11
N GLY A 240 -1.20 20.67 -15.45
CA GLY A 240 -2.49 20.91 -14.81
C GLY A 240 -2.36 21.33 -13.33
N LEU A 241 -1.14 21.73 -12.92
CA LEU A 241 -0.84 22.20 -11.57
C LEU A 241 -1.27 23.67 -11.36
N ALA A 242 -1.73 24.36 -12.42
CA ALA A 242 -2.50 25.60 -12.32
C ALA A 242 -3.74 25.44 -11.42
N GLY A 243 -4.23 24.20 -11.24
CA GLY A 243 -5.20 23.84 -10.20
C GLY A 243 -4.70 24.04 -8.76
N ASN A 244 -3.40 24.17 -8.51
CA ASN A 244 -2.87 24.46 -7.18
C ASN A 244 -3.38 25.80 -6.63
N LEU A 245 -3.72 26.76 -7.51
CA LEU A 245 -4.39 27.99 -7.10
C LEU A 245 -5.80 27.72 -6.55
N GLN A 246 -6.52 26.76 -7.10
CA GLN A 246 -7.85 26.37 -6.62
C GLN A 246 -7.74 25.54 -5.34
N THR A 247 -6.74 24.66 -5.25
CA THR A 247 -6.43 23.92 -4.01
C THR A 247 -5.97 24.88 -2.90
N ALA A 248 -5.20 25.92 -3.23
CA ALA A 248 -4.84 26.98 -2.29
C ALA A 248 -6.06 27.78 -1.79
N LYS A 249 -7.03 28.10 -2.68
CA LYS A 249 -8.30 28.72 -2.27
C LYS A 249 -9.14 27.81 -1.39
N LEU A 250 -9.17 26.51 -1.69
CA LEU A 250 -9.83 25.53 -0.84
C LEU A 250 -9.19 25.47 0.55
N MET A 251 -7.86 25.45 0.62
CA MET A 251 -7.13 25.53 1.89
C MET A 251 -7.41 26.85 2.62
N GLU A 252 -7.48 27.96 1.93
CA GLU A 252 -7.85 29.25 2.54
C GLU A 252 -9.23 29.21 3.19
N ALA A 253 -10.24 28.64 2.51
CA ALA A 253 -11.58 28.42 3.08
C ALA A 253 -11.52 27.52 4.33
N VAL A 254 -10.73 26.45 4.31
CA VAL A 254 -10.51 25.56 5.47
C VAL A 254 -9.85 26.32 6.63
N LEU A 255 -8.85 27.13 6.36
CA LEU A 255 -8.16 27.93 7.38
C LEU A 255 -9.08 28.99 8.00
N GLN A 256 -9.94 29.60 7.18
CA GLN A 256 -11.00 30.54 7.59
C GLN A 256 -12.19 29.84 8.26
N ARG A 257 -12.22 28.48 8.25
CA ARG A 257 -13.31 27.68 8.82
C ARG A 257 -14.65 27.87 8.13
N ASP A 258 -14.63 28.26 6.88
CA ASP A 258 -15.82 28.39 6.05
C ASP A 258 -16.11 27.05 5.35
N ALA A 259 -16.87 26.21 6.06
CA ALA A 259 -17.28 24.90 5.54
C ALA A 259 -18.16 25.00 4.28
N GLY A 260 -18.98 26.08 4.18
CA GLY A 260 -19.84 26.29 3.01
C GLY A 260 -19.03 26.58 1.76
N GLN A 261 -18.04 27.49 1.86
CA GLN A 261 -17.16 27.80 0.75
C GLN A 261 -16.25 26.61 0.41
N ALA A 262 -15.73 25.88 1.40
CA ALA A 262 -14.91 24.70 1.19
C ALA A 262 -15.65 23.60 0.41
N LEU A 263 -16.89 23.29 0.78
CA LEU A 263 -17.72 22.30 0.06
C LEU A 263 -18.08 22.78 -1.35
N THR A 264 -18.38 24.07 -1.54
CA THR A 264 -18.68 24.62 -2.86
C THR A 264 -17.46 24.51 -3.80
N LEU A 265 -16.25 24.81 -3.31
CA LEU A 265 -15.03 24.67 -4.07
C LEU A 265 -14.71 23.20 -4.38
N LEU A 266 -14.95 22.28 -3.43
CA LEU A 266 -14.81 20.85 -3.69
C LEU A 266 -15.76 20.38 -4.81
N ASP A 267 -17.02 20.83 -4.77
CA ASP A 267 -18.00 20.48 -5.81
C ASP A 267 -17.58 21.00 -7.19
N GLN A 268 -17.07 22.23 -7.28
CA GLN A 268 -16.54 22.78 -8.52
C GLN A 268 -15.36 21.99 -9.06
N LEU A 269 -14.42 21.59 -8.19
CA LEU A 269 -13.26 20.79 -8.56
C LEU A 269 -13.66 19.38 -9.03
N TYR A 270 -14.59 18.75 -8.32
CA TYR A 270 -15.11 17.44 -8.65
C TYR A 270 -15.86 17.44 -9.99
N ASN A 271 -16.74 18.41 -10.22
CA ASN A 271 -17.47 18.57 -11.49
C ASN A 271 -16.52 18.95 -12.65
N GLY A 272 -15.38 19.58 -12.34
CA GLY A 272 -14.27 19.83 -13.27
C GLY A 272 -13.44 18.58 -13.61
N GLY A 273 -13.82 17.40 -13.10
CA GLY A 273 -13.17 16.12 -13.39
C GLY A 273 -11.92 15.83 -12.54
N ARG A 274 -11.68 16.57 -11.44
CA ARG A 274 -10.56 16.29 -10.55
C ARG A 274 -10.83 15.07 -9.67
N ASP A 275 -9.82 14.21 -9.53
CA ASP A 275 -9.87 13.09 -8.58
C ASP A 275 -9.78 13.60 -7.15
N VAL A 276 -10.70 13.14 -6.33
CA VAL A 276 -10.82 13.55 -4.93
C VAL A 276 -9.62 13.11 -4.10
N GLY A 277 -9.07 11.92 -4.38
CA GLY A 277 -7.89 11.41 -3.69
C GLY A 277 -6.64 12.24 -4.01
N ALA A 278 -6.47 12.64 -5.28
CA ALA A 278 -5.41 13.54 -5.68
C ALA A 278 -5.53 14.91 -4.97
N LEU A 279 -6.76 15.44 -4.86
CA LEU A 279 -7.03 16.72 -4.18
C LEU A 279 -6.65 16.66 -2.70
N LEU A 280 -7.05 15.62 -1.95
CA LEU A 280 -6.66 15.46 -0.55
C LEU A 280 -5.14 15.30 -0.39
N SER A 281 -4.48 14.61 -1.32
CA SER A 281 -3.02 14.49 -1.34
C SER A 281 -2.32 15.84 -1.59
N GLU A 282 -2.85 16.66 -2.49
CA GLU A 282 -2.36 18.03 -2.73
C GLU A 282 -2.53 18.92 -1.49
N LEU A 283 -3.69 18.87 -0.81
CA LEU A 283 -3.92 19.58 0.45
C LEU A 283 -2.95 19.13 1.55
N SER A 284 -2.70 17.82 1.66
CA SER A 284 -1.73 17.25 2.61
C SER A 284 -0.32 17.76 2.34
N THR A 285 0.09 17.81 1.07
CA THR A 285 1.38 18.34 0.64
C THR A 285 1.51 19.83 0.97
N LEU A 286 0.45 20.62 0.75
CA LEU A 286 0.42 22.05 1.09
C LEU A 286 0.57 22.28 2.60
N VAL A 287 -0.18 21.53 3.42
CA VAL A 287 -0.07 21.62 4.90
C VAL A 287 1.33 21.25 5.36
N ARG A 288 1.94 20.21 4.76
CA ARG A 288 3.33 19.83 5.04
C ARG A 288 4.30 20.96 4.71
N ASP A 289 4.15 21.62 3.57
CA ASP A 289 5.03 22.73 3.18
C ASP A 289 4.88 23.90 4.15
N LEU A 290 3.67 24.25 4.58
CA LEU A 290 3.42 25.25 5.62
C LEU A 290 4.08 24.86 6.97
N LEU A 291 3.98 23.60 7.38
CA LEU A 291 4.64 23.10 8.58
C LEU A 291 6.16 23.20 8.49
N LEU A 292 6.76 22.83 7.36
CA LEU A 292 8.21 22.90 7.15
C LEU A 292 8.73 24.33 7.22
N ARG A 293 8.05 25.28 6.60
CA ARG A 293 8.41 26.70 6.67
C ARG A 293 8.41 27.20 8.11
N ARG A 294 7.38 26.84 8.87
CA ARG A 294 7.22 27.30 10.26
C ARG A 294 8.18 26.66 11.23
N THR A 295 8.51 25.39 11.04
CA THR A 295 9.38 24.61 11.95
C THR A 295 10.86 24.67 11.58
N ALA A 296 11.18 24.87 10.30
CA ALA A 296 12.55 24.86 9.78
C ALA A 296 12.84 26.06 8.83
N PRO A 297 12.76 27.33 9.31
CA PRO A 297 12.92 28.49 8.45
C PRO A 297 14.31 28.62 7.81
N ALA A 298 15.36 28.10 8.45
CA ALA A 298 16.75 28.18 7.97
C ALA A 298 17.23 26.95 7.20
N GLY A 299 16.38 26.20 6.53
CA GLY A 299 16.79 25.00 5.75
C GLY A 299 15.61 24.30 5.10
N GLY A 300 14.40 24.66 5.47
CA GLY A 300 13.17 24.05 4.96
C GLY A 300 12.89 24.37 3.49
N ALA A 301 13.41 25.45 2.95
CA ALA A 301 13.18 25.85 1.56
C ALA A 301 13.57 24.76 0.53
N ALA A 302 14.65 24.04 0.79
CA ALA A 302 15.09 22.92 -0.06
C ALA A 302 14.20 21.66 0.05
N LEU A 303 13.34 21.59 1.07
CA LEU A 303 12.45 20.47 1.34
C LEU A 303 11.02 20.71 0.88
N LEU A 304 10.70 21.92 0.39
CA LEU A 304 9.38 22.26 -0.13
C LEU A 304 9.08 21.51 -1.42
N SER A 305 7.81 21.17 -1.61
CA SER A 305 7.34 20.45 -2.81
C SER A 305 7.49 21.26 -4.09
N GLY A 306 7.52 22.60 -3.98
CA GLY A 306 7.60 23.51 -5.11
C GLY A 306 6.31 23.68 -5.89
N GLY A 307 5.22 23.11 -5.43
CA GLY A 307 3.91 23.18 -6.08
C GLY A 307 3.18 24.53 -5.91
N TYR A 308 3.68 25.40 -5.03
CA TYR A 308 3.05 26.71 -4.72
C TYR A 308 4.09 27.82 -4.73
N ASP A 309 3.67 29.01 -5.18
CA ASP A 309 4.49 30.20 -5.14
C ASP A 309 4.64 30.74 -3.70
N GLU A 310 5.74 31.43 -3.46
CA GLU A 310 6.11 31.93 -2.13
C GLU A 310 5.06 32.89 -1.57
N ALA A 311 4.46 33.74 -2.42
CA ALA A 311 3.40 34.67 -2.02
C ALA A 311 2.13 33.95 -1.54
N THR A 312 1.77 32.85 -2.16
CA THR A 312 0.63 31.99 -1.72
C THR A 312 0.92 31.33 -0.39
N LEU A 313 2.13 30.78 -0.22
CA LEU A 313 2.53 30.17 1.06
C LEU A 313 2.56 31.21 2.19
N ASP A 314 3.11 32.42 1.95
CA ASP A 314 3.13 33.52 2.92
C ASP A 314 1.72 33.93 3.35
N ARG A 315 0.79 33.98 2.41
CA ARG A 315 -0.60 34.35 2.69
C ARG A 315 -1.29 33.30 3.57
N LEU A 316 -1.09 32.02 3.28
CA LEU A 316 -1.71 30.92 4.01
C LEU A 316 -1.09 30.71 5.40
N GLU A 317 0.19 31.08 5.58
CA GLU A 317 0.91 30.88 6.85
C GLU A 317 0.55 31.93 7.92
N ARG A 318 0.11 33.15 7.54
CA ARG A 318 0.02 34.32 8.42
C ARG A 318 -0.76 34.11 9.71
N ASP A 319 -1.90 33.40 9.65
CA ASP A 319 -2.84 33.33 10.76
C ASP A 319 -3.04 31.89 11.27
N VAL A 320 -2.07 30.98 11.03
CA VAL A 320 -2.22 29.57 11.36
C VAL A 320 -1.17 29.12 12.37
N SER A 321 -1.61 28.56 13.50
CA SER A 321 -0.72 28.00 14.49
C SER A 321 -0.13 26.63 14.06
N THR A 322 1.03 26.27 14.62
CA THR A 322 1.66 24.97 14.38
C THR A 322 0.76 23.82 14.80
N THR A 323 0.04 23.97 15.93
CA THR A 323 -0.91 22.99 16.44
C THR A 323 -2.07 22.77 15.46
N ARG A 324 -2.58 23.85 14.87
CA ARG A 324 -3.63 23.78 13.84
C ARG A 324 -3.11 23.06 12.58
N LEU A 325 -1.90 23.37 12.11
CA LEU A 325 -1.30 22.70 10.97
C LEU A 325 -1.07 21.20 11.22
N LEU A 326 -0.65 20.82 12.44
CA LEU A 326 -0.53 19.42 12.84
C LEU A 326 -1.88 18.68 12.81
N TYR A 327 -2.92 19.33 13.34
CA TYR A 327 -4.27 18.79 13.26
C TYR A 327 -4.73 18.56 11.81
N LEU A 328 -4.54 19.55 10.94
CA LEU A 328 -4.89 19.44 9.52
C LEU A 328 -4.11 18.31 8.84
N ALA A 329 -2.80 18.19 9.11
CA ALA A 329 -1.96 17.15 8.55
C ALA A 329 -2.41 15.74 8.97
N THR A 330 -2.68 15.53 10.26
CA THR A 330 -3.11 14.22 10.79
C THR A 330 -4.48 13.83 10.25
N THR A 331 -5.43 14.77 10.19
CA THR A 331 -6.78 14.53 9.67
C THR A 331 -6.73 14.19 8.17
N LEU A 332 -5.95 14.93 7.37
CA LEU A 332 -5.79 14.66 5.93
C LEU A 332 -5.12 13.32 5.68
N GLN A 333 -4.12 12.96 6.49
CA GLN A 333 -3.41 11.68 6.34
C GLN A 333 -4.32 10.50 6.66
N ALA A 334 -5.11 10.59 7.72
CA ALA A 334 -6.11 9.57 8.08
C ALA A 334 -7.15 9.41 6.96
N ALA A 335 -7.75 10.52 6.50
CA ALA A 335 -8.73 10.50 5.43
C ALA A 335 -8.17 9.96 4.11
N SER A 336 -6.91 10.26 3.76
CA SER A 336 -6.26 9.71 2.56
C SER A 336 -6.06 8.19 2.65
N GLY A 337 -5.76 7.67 3.85
CA GLY A 337 -5.68 6.23 4.11
C GLY A 337 -7.03 5.53 3.95
N ASP A 338 -8.07 6.10 4.53
CA ASP A 338 -9.44 5.55 4.50
C ASP A 338 -10.02 5.58 3.08
N LEU A 339 -9.70 6.62 2.30
CA LEU A 339 -10.20 6.81 0.94
C LEU A 339 -9.80 5.68 -0.03
N ALA A 340 -8.68 5.00 0.24
CA ALA A 340 -8.22 3.88 -0.57
C ALA A 340 -9.20 2.69 -0.55
N TYR A 341 -9.96 2.53 0.54
CA TYR A 341 -10.91 1.45 0.76
C TYR A 341 -12.37 1.88 0.64
N SER A 342 -12.61 3.17 0.40
CA SER A 342 -13.95 3.74 0.35
C SER A 342 -14.67 3.44 -0.97
N THR A 343 -15.96 3.12 -0.86
CA THR A 343 -16.90 3.00 -1.98
C THR A 343 -17.48 4.36 -2.40
N ASN A 344 -17.49 5.36 -1.51
CA ASN A 344 -18.04 6.69 -1.77
C ASN A 344 -17.03 7.80 -1.45
N ARG A 345 -15.98 7.89 -2.28
CA ARG A 345 -14.86 8.80 -2.11
C ARG A 345 -15.26 10.28 -1.97
N ARG A 346 -16.33 10.69 -2.66
CA ARG A 346 -16.82 12.07 -2.60
C ARG A 346 -17.33 12.42 -1.21
N THR A 347 -18.21 11.61 -0.65
CA THR A 347 -18.78 11.84 0.69
C THR A 347 -17.70 11.84 1.78
N ASP A 348 -16.70 10.95 1.66
CA ASP A 348 -15.60 10.91 2.63
C ASP A 348 -14.74 12.16 2.57
N ALA A 349 -14.51 12.72 1.38
CA ALA A 349 -13.81 14.00 1.26
C ALA A 349 -14.63 15.18 1.79
N GLU A 350 -15.95 15.20 1.56
CA GLU A 350 -16.86 16.20 2.13
C GLU A 350 -16.81 16.16 3.67
N LEU A 351 -16.86 14.95 4.26
CA LEU A 351 -16.73 14.75 5.71
C LEU A 351 -15.33 15.16 6.22
N CYS A 352 -14.29 14.85 5.47
CA CYS A 352 -12.94 15.29 5.80
C CYS A 352 -12.87 16.83 5.85
N LEU A 353 -13.36 17.53 4.83
CA LEU A 353 -13.37 19.02 4.81
C LEU A 353 -14.18 19.60 5.96
N LEU A 354 -15.31 19.03 6.32
CA LEU A 354 -16.08 19.46 7.49
C LEU A 354 -15.26 19.33 8.78
N ARG A 355 -14.55 18.21 8.97
CA ARG A 355 -13.65 18.01 10.12
C ARG A 355 -12.50 19.02 10.09
N LEU A 356 -11.91 19.28 8.93
CA LEU A 356 -10.84 20.26 8.79
C LEU A 356 -11.32 21.69 9.13
N CYS A 357 -12.56 22.04 8.83
CA CYS A 357 -13.14 23.35 9.17
C CYS A 357 -13.52 23.45 10.66
N ASP A 358 -13.99 22.37 11.27
CA ASP A 358 -14.45 22.37 12.66
C ASP A 358 -13.82 21.24 13.47
N GLU A 359 -12.87 21.58 14.35
CA GLU A 359 -12.20 20.65 15.26
C GLU A 359 -13.13 20.00 16.28
N SER A 360 -14.34 20.56 16.50
CA SER A 360 -15.32 20.01 17.45
C SER A 360 -15.91 18.69 16.97
N LEU A 361 -15.83 18.41 15.68
CA LEU A 361 -16.29 17.17 15.06
C LEU A 361 -15.31 16.00 15.24
N CYS A 362 -14.11 16.27 15.75
CA CYS A 362 -13.09 15.26 16.05
C CYS A 362 -12.85 15.17 17.55
N GLY A 363 -12.70 13.93 18.05
CA GLY A 363 -12.43 13.65 19.46
C GLY A 363 -10.97 13.30 19.76
N ASP A 364 -10.05 13.45 18.81
CA ASP A 364 -8.65 13.11 18.98
C ASP A 364 -7.86 14.19 19.77
N VAL A 365 -6.67 13.82 20.23
CA VAL A 365 -5.82 14.70 21.06
C VAL A 365 -5.39 15.95 20.29
N THR A 366 -5.15 15.84 18.99
CA THR A 366 -4.71 16.98 18.14
C THR A 366 -5.83 17.98 17.94
N ALA A 367 -7.08 17.52 17.77
CA ALA A 367 -8.26 18.39 17.71
C ALA A 367 -8.50 19.10 19.05
N LEU A 368 -8.36 18.39 20.16
CA LEU A 368 -8.50 18.98 21.50
C LEU A 368 -7.42 20.04 21.77
N ALA A 369 -6.16 19.78 21.39
CA ALA A 369 -5.07 20.74 21.52
C ALA A 369 -5.32 22.01 20.68
N ALA A 370 -5.76 21.88 19.42
CA ALA A 370 -6.09 22.99 18.56
C ALA A 370 -7.27 23.83 19.09
N ARG A 371 -8.27 23.18 19.69
CA ARG A 371 -9.39 23.85 20.36
C ARG A 371 -8.94 24.59 21.62
N LEU A 372 -8.07 23.99 22.42
CA LEU A 372 -7.54 24.61 23.64
C LEU A 372 -6.75 25.88 23.28
N GLU A 373 -5.81 25.78 22.37
CA GLU A 373 -5.02 26.93 21.88
C GLU A 373 -5.93 28.07 21.38
N ARG A 374 -6.98 27.75 20.61
CA ARG A 374 -7.95 28.76 20.17
C ARG A 374 -8.70 29.42 21.32
N LEU A 375 -9.09 28.66 22.36
CA LEU A 375 -9.75 29.22 23.53
C LEU A 375 -8.81 30.13 24.31
N GLU A 376 -7.56 29.73 24.49
CA GLU A 376 -6.50 30.54 25.12
C GLU A 376 -6.29 31.86 24.36
N GLU A 377 -6.19 31.81 23.03
CA GLU A 377 -6.09 33.01 22.19
C GLU A 377 -7.33 33.91 22.32
N SER A 378 -8.55 33.34 22.34
CA SER A 378 -9.77 34.12 22.45
C SER A 378 -9.88 34.81 23.82
N VAL A 379 -9.43 34.15 24.88
CA VAL A 379 -9.34 34.71 26.24
C VAL A 379 -8.28 35.81 26.30
N ALA A 380 -7.12 35.59 25.70
CA ALA A 380 -6.04 36.59 25.63
C ALA A 380 -6.44 37.84 24.86
N ARG A 381 -7.28 37.72 23.83
CA ARG A 381 -7.87 38.85 23.08
C ARG A 381 -9.03 39.55 23.80
N GLY A 382 -9.39 39.13 25.03
CA GLY A 382 -10.43 39.75 25.83
C GLY A 382 -11.87 39.39 25.46
N ALA A 383 -12.07 38.28 24.73
CA ALA A 383 -13.38 37.75 24.47
C ALA A 383 -13.96 37.13 25.74
N VAL A 384 -14.89 37.86 26.39
CA VAL A 384 -15.64 37.32 27.53
C VAL A 384 -16.52 36.20 27.05
N ILE A 385 -16.17 34.96 27.41
CA ILE A 385 -17.01 33.78 27.19
C ILE A 385 -18.28 33.96 28.05
N ARG A 386 -19.36 34.46 27.46
CA ARG A 386 -20.68 34.39 28.07
C ARG A 386 -21.09 32.91 28.07
N SER A 387 -20.77 32.25 29.16
CA SER A 387 -21.26 30.91 29.47
C SER A 387 -22.78 31.01 29.63
N GLY A 388 -23.53 30.63 28.62
CA GLY A 388 -24.97 30.51 28.66
C GLY A 388 -25.37 29.25 29.45
N VAL A 389 -25.15 29.29 30.76
CA VAL A 389 -25.89 28.40 31.66
C VAL A 389 -27.26 28.99 31.87
N GLN A 390 -28.23 28.58 31.08
CA GLN A 390 -29.64 28.74 31.44
C GLN A 390 -29.96 27.79 32.58
N THR A 391 -29.77 28.27 33.81
CA THR A 391 -30.46 27.71 34.99
C THR A 391 -31.91 28.17 34.95
N ALA A 392 -32.81 27.24 34.77
CA ALA A 392 -34.21 27.42 35.07
C ALA A 392 -34.35 27.69 36.58
N ALA A 393 -34.88 28.86 36.95
CA ALA A 393 -35.34 29.14 38.29
C ALA A 393 -36.68 29.89 38.19
N GLU A 394 -37.60 29.30 38.90
CA GLU A 394 -39.00 29.65 39.14
C GLU A 394 -39.27 31.14 39.44
N GLY A 395 -40.51 31.57 39.06
CA GLY A 395 -41.06 32.88 39.40
C GLY A 395 -41.34 33.07 40.92
N PRO A 396 -42.12 34.05 41.42
CA PRO A 396 -43.32 34.65 40.85
C PRO A 396 -43.54 36.18 41.10
N ALA A 397 -44.64 36.66 40.58
CA ALA A 397 -45.54 37.71 41.08
C ALA A 397 -45.41 39.18 40.64
N ARG A 398 -46.45 39.60 39.91
CA ARG A 398 -47.32 40.78 40.08
C ARG A 398 -46.70 42.19 40.14
N GLU A 399 -47.06 43.06 39.25
CA GLU A 399 -48.19 43.99 39.26
C GLU A 399 -48.17 44.99 38.09
N SER A 400 -49.22 44.97 37.34
CA SER A 400 -50.19 45.99 36.90
C SER A 400 -49.68 47.36 36.47
N ARG A 401 -50.04 47.75 35.27
CA ARG A 401 -50.93 48.86 34.85
C ARG A 401 -50.88 49.09 33.36
N ARG A 402 -52.04 48.84 32.73
CA ARG A 402 -52.91 49.74 31.94
C ARG A 402 -52.20 50.80 31.08
N SER A 403 -52.42 50.78 29.78
CA SER A 403 -53.57 51.24 29.01
C SER A 403 -53.21 51.28 27.53
N GLU A 404 -54.19 50.94 26.81
CA GLU A 404 -54.97 51.44 25.70
C GLU A 404 -54.51 51.06 24.29
N ALA A 405 -55.35 50.24 23.77
CA ALA A 405 -56.15 50.36 22.56
C ALA A 405 -55.46 50.58 21.22
N ALA A 406 -55.55 49.59 20.35
CA ALA A 406 -56.39 49.62 19.17
C ALA A 406 -56.09 48.49 18.20
N ALA A 407 -57.23 47.89 17.76
CA ALA A 407 -57.48 47.26 16.48
C ALA A 407 -56.87 45.89 16.17
N LYS A 408 -57.71 44.91 16.29
CA LYS A 408 -57.78 43.61 15.63
C LYS A 408 -57.97 43.78 14.11
N PRO A 409 -57.45 42.94 13.26
CA PRO A 409 -58.36 42.08 12.53
C PRO A 409 -57.99 40.58 12.58
N GLU A 410 -59.00 39.84 12.83
CA GLU A 410 -59.51 38.54 12.37
C GLU A 410 -58.52 37.49 11.82
N ALA A 411 -58.50 36.36 12.51
CA ALA A 411 -58.02 35.08 12.03
C ALA A 411 -59.04 34.44 11.08
N PRO A 412 -58.65 33.79 10.02
CA PRO A 412 -59.51 32.82 9.32
C PRO A 412 -59.38 31.43 9.94
N ALA A 413 -60.54 30.77 9.96
CA ALA A 413 -60.81 29.46 10.53
C ALA A 413 -60.04 28.30 9.89
N PRO A 414 -59.93 27.15 10.57
CA PRO A 414 -59.20 25.98 10.09
C PRO A 414 -59.95 25.30 8.95
N GLN A 415 -59.25 25.07 7.84
CA GLN A 415 -59.74 24.24 6.75
C GLN A 415 -59.51 22.77 7.10
N GLN A 416 -60.54 21.97 6.85
CA GLN A 416 -60.57 20.51 6.99
C GLN A 416 -59.63 19.85 5.99
N PRO A 417 -59.07 18.68 6.30
CA PRO A 417 -58.23 17.94 5.37
C PRO A 417 -59.05 17.28 4.27
N ASP A 418 -58.64 17.50 3.02
CA ASP A 418 -59.14 16.83 1.84
C ASP A 418 -58.81 15.32 1.85
N PRO A 419 -59.63 14.49 1.20
CA PRO A 419 -59.56 13.03 1.32
C PRO A 419 -58.37 12.43 0.59
N VAL A 420 -57.80 11.39 1.21
CA VAL A 420 -56.76 10.50 0.70
C VAL A 420 -57.23 9.92 -0.64
N VAL A 421 -56.54 10.30 -1.71
CA VAL A 421 -56.64 9.64 -3.01
C VAL A 421 -55.74 8.41 -2.97
N GLN A 422 -56.34 7.23 -3.12
CA GLN A 422 -55.61 5.97 -3.34
C GLN A 422 -54.96 6.02 -4.72
N PRO A 423 -53.73 5.53 -4.89
CA PRO A 423 -53.11 5.41 -6.21
C PRO A 423 -53.54 4.08 -6.85
N GLU A 424 -54.56 4.14 -7.68
CA GLU A 424 -54.81 3.18 -8.76
C GLU A 424 -54.31 3.83 -10.05
N ASP A 425 -53.61 3.02 -10.86
CA ASP A 425 -53.03 3.32 -12.20
C ASP A 425 -51.59 3.85 -12.22
N ALA A 426 -50.66 2.94 -11.88
CA ALA A 426 -49.34 2.94 -12.49
C ALA A 426 -49.31 1.91 -13.63
N PRO A 427 -48.75 2.24 -14.81
CA PRO A 427 -48.64 1.28 -15.89
C PRO A 427 -47.66 0.15 -15.51
N PRO A 428 -47.90 -1.09 -16.00
CA PRO A 428 -47.03 -2.22 -15.65
C PRO A 428 -45.61 -1.99 -16.16
N TRP A 429 -44.62 -2.16 -15.29
CA TRP A 429 -43.22 -2.21 -15.64
C TRP A 429 -43.01 -3.45 -16.50
N GLU A 430 -42.67 -3.27 -17.77
CA GLU A 430 -42.06 -4.32 -18.59
C GLU A 430 -40.70 -4.63 -18.00
N GLU A 431 -40.51 -5.85 -17.51
CA GLU A 431 -39.21 -6.37 -17.14
C GLU A 431 -38.29 -6.36 -18.37
N PRO A 432 -37.06 -5.87 -18.28
CA PRO A 432 -36.12 -5.98 -19.40
C PRO A 432 -35.85 -7.47 -19.68
N PRO A 433 -35.75 -7.87 -20.95
CA PRO A 433 -35.50 -9.27 -21.31
C PRO A 433 -34.17 -9.74 -20.71
N LEU A 434 -34.21 -10.94 -20.11
CA LEU A 434 -33.03 -11.66 -19.63
C LEU A 434 -32.02 -11.79 -20.79
N PRO A 435 -30.71 -11.63 -20.52
CA PRO A 435 -29.69 -11.88 -21.53
C PRO A 435 -29.80 -13.34 -22.01
N GLU A 436 -29.84 -13.52 -23.33
CA GLU A 436 -29.78 -14.84 -23.96
C GLU A 436 -28.47 -15.55 -23.53
N GLU A 437 -28.62 -16.81 -23.09
CA GLU A 437 -27.49 -17.70 -22.82
C GLU A 437 -26.65 -17.86 -24.11
N PRO A 438 -25.32 -17.82 -24.03
CA PRO A 438 -24.46 -18.07 -25.18
C PRO A 438 -24.64 -19.50 -25.65
N PRO A 439 -24.61 -19.77 -26.97
CA PRO A 439 -24.81 -21.12 -27.52
C PRO A 439 -23.72 -22.07 -27.01
N GLU A 440 -24.16 -23.25 -26.57
CA GLU A 440 -23.29 -24.36 -26.19
C GLU A 440 -22.31 -24.66 -27.35
N ARG A 441 -21.02 -24.53 -27.07
CA ARG A 441 -19.98 -25.00 -27.96
C ARG A 441 -19.96 -26.53 -27.92
N GLU A 442 -20.29 -27.16 -28.99
CA GLU A 442 -20.06 -28.59 -29.23
C GLU A 442 -18.61 -28.94 -28.94
N ALA A 443 -18.41 -29.94 -28.09
CA ALA A 443 -17.11 -30.54 -27.80
C ALA A 443 -16.55 -31.21 -29.06
N PRO A 444 -15.27 -31.01 -29.40
CA PRO A 444 -14.64 -31.75 -30.50
C PRO A 444 -14.48 -33.24 -30.07
N GLY A 445 -14.95 -34.12 -30.95
CA GLY A 445 -14.93 -35.57 -30.73
C GLY A 445 -13.55 -36.13 -30.42
N GLU A 446 -13.56 -37.08 -29.51
CA GLU A 446 -12.44 -37.96 -29.14
C GLU A 446 -11.93 -38.70 -30.39
N ARG A 447 -10.68 -38.45 -30.75
CA ARG A 447 -9.92 -39.33 -31.65
C ARG A 447 -9.21 -40.37 -30.76
N ILE A 448 -9.72 -41.57 -30.81
CA ILE A 448 -9.09 -42.80 -30.29
C ILE A 448 -7.81 -43.01 -31.12
N PHE A 449 -6.64 -42.91 -30.48
CA PHE A 449 -5.42 -43.48 -31.02
C PHE A 449 -5.16 -44.82 -30.34
N ASP A 450 -5.24 -45.91 -31.12
CA ASP A 450 -4.77 -47.25 -30.78
C ASP A 450 -3.27 -47.20 -30.46
N VAL A 451 -2.90 -47.65 -29.27
CA VAL A 451 -1.51 -47.93 -28.90
C VAL A 451 -1.40 -49.45 -28.71
N PRO A 452 -0.45 -50.13 -29.37
CA PRO A 452 -0.29 -51.59 -29.22
C PRO A 452 0.26 -51.97 -27.85
N GLU A 453 -0.38 -52.97 -27.29
CA GLU A 453 0.02 -53.78 -26.14
C GLU A 453 1.33 -54.51 -26.46
N ASP A 454 2.42 -54.22 -25.74
CA ASP A 454 3.43 -55.29 -25.46
C ASP A 454 4.33 -54.92 -24.25
N ALA A 455 4.47 -55.95 -23.39
CA ALA A 455 5.52 -56.24 -22.43
C ALA A 455 5.51 -55.47 -21.09
N ALA A 456 4.81 -56.04 -20.11
CA ALA A 456 5.13 -55.92 -18.69
C ALA A 456 6.27 -56.86 -18.28
N PRO A 457 7.18 -56.47 -17.38
CA PRO A 457 7.84 -57.39 -16.48
C PRO A 457 7.25 -57.30 -15.07
N THR A 458 6.73 -58.42 -14.63
CA THR A 458 6.34 -58.77 -13.27
C THR A 458 7.51 -58.63 -12.31
N VAL A 459 7.36 -57.79 -11.27
CA VAL A 459 8.19 -57.89 -10.05
C VAL A 459 7.25 -58.15 -8.86
N SER A 460 7.48 -59.30 -8.25
CA SER A 460 6.78 -59.87 -7.11
C SER A 460 6.86 -58.99 -5.85
N ALA A 461 5.72 -58.83 -5.17
CA ALA A 461 5.60 -58.24 -3.83
C ALA A 461 6.04 -59.24 -2.75
N PRO A 462 6.72 -58.82 -1.68
CA PRO A 462 6.91 -59.63 -0.48
C PRO A 462 5.68 -59.57 0.44
N PRO A 463 5.48 -60.56 1.33
CA PRO A 463 4.23 -60.82 2.01
C PRO A 463 3.91 -59.87 3.15
N ALA A 464 2.63 -59.61 3.33
CA ALA A 464 2.03 -58.82 4.39
C ALA A 464 2.35 -59.38 5.79
N GLY A 465 3.10 -58.60 6.54
CA GLY A 465 3.23 -58.73 7.99
C GLY A 465 2.05 -58.03 8.67
N SER A 466 1.28 -58.80 9.41
CA SER A 466 0.19 -58.32 10.25
C SER A 466 0.66 -57.27 11.26
N ARG A 467 0.23 -56.03 11.10
CA ARG A 467 0.27 -55.02 12.17
C ARG A 467 -1.13 -54.77 12.68
N THR A 468 -1.33 -55.25 13.89
CA THR A 468 -2.46 -54.96 14.77
C THR A 468 -2.74 -53.44 14.82
N LYS A 469 -3.99 -53.08 14.58
CA LYS A 469 -4.54 -51.74 14.87
C LYS A 469 -4.25 -51.39 16.31
N PRO A 470 -3.66 -50.22 16.62
CA PRO A 470 -3.77 -49.66 17.95
C PRO A 470 -5.22 -49.23 18.16
N ALA A 471 -5.77 -49.57 19.28
CA ALA A 471 -7.08 -49.17 19.75
C ALA A 471 -7.20 -47.65 19.73
N ALA A 472 -8.39 -47.19 19.36
CA ALA A 472 -8.78 -45.79 19.45
C ALA A 472 -8.45 -45.25 20.84
N GLY A 473 -7.43 -44.43 20.93
CA GLY A 473 -7.15 -43.64 22.12
C GLY A 473 -8.29 -42.65 22.31
N ALA A 474 -8.86 -42.69 23.51
CA ALA A 474 -9.90 -41.77 23.94
C ALA A 474 -9.44 -40.32 23.69
N ALA A 475 -10.33 -39.50 23.09
CA ALA A 475 -10.14 -38.08 22.98
C ALA A 475 -9.79 -37.48 24.36
N PRO A 476 -8.82 -36.56 24.46
CA PRO A 476 -8.51 -35.94 25.74
C PRO A 476 -9.74 -35.17 26.22
N ALA A 477 -10.24 -35.54 27.41
CA ALA A 477 -11.31 -34.85 28.09
C ALA A 477 -10.90 -33.39 28.28
N ALA A 478 -11.81 -32.47 27.97
CA ALA A 478 -11.61 -31.04 28.15
C ALA A 478 -11.21 -30.73 29.61
N PRO A 479 -10.14 -29.97 29.86
CA PRO A 479 -9.74 -29.64 31.23
C PRO A 479 -10.78 -28.73 31.88
N ALA A 480 -11.30 -29.12 33.01
CA ALA A 480 -12.11 -28.28 33.89
C ALA A 480 -11.22 -27.20 34.50
N GLY A 481 -11.17 -26.01 33.84
CA GLY A 481 -10.39 -24.84 34.29
C GLY A 481 -9.61 -24.17 33.17
N GLY A 482 -10.26 -23.42 32.42
CA GLY A 482 -10.03 -22.13 31.79
C GLY A 482 -8.73 -21.81 31.09
N VAL A 483 -7.96 -22.69 30.43
CA VAL A 483 -7.07 -22.33 29.31
C VAL A 483 -6.93 -23.57 28.42
N THR A 484 -7.40 -23.49 27.18
CA THR A 484 -7.26 -24.60 26.23
C THR A 484 -5.91 -24.56 25.54
N ASP A 485 -5.29 -25.74 25.41
CA ASP A 485 -4.08 -25.99 24.63
C ASP A 485 -4.26 -25.49 23.18
N PRO A 486 -3.30 -24.72 22.61
CA PRO A 486 -3.30 -24.29 21.22
C PRO A 486 -3.49 -25.45 20.21
N GLY A 487 -3.11 -26.67 20.58
CA GLY A 487 -3.33 -27.88 19.79
C GLY A 487 -4.81 -28.24 19.61
N TRP A 488 -5.63 -28.05 20.64
CA TRP A 488 -7.07 -28.31 20.59
C TRP A 488 -7.80 -27.39 19.59
N TRP A 489 -7.48 -26.06 19.64
CA TRP A 489 -8.08 -25.12 18.68
C TRP A 489 -7.76 -25.49 17.23
N ARG A 490 -6.50 -25.87 16.97
CA ARG A 490 -6.08 -26.25 15.61
C ARG A 490 -6.81 -27.50 15.11
N ALA A 491 -7.04 -28.50 15.96
CA ALA A 491 -7.82 -29.69 15.63
C ALA A 491 -9.29 -29.35 15.34
N LEU A 492 -9.92 -28.52 16.18
CA LEU A 492 -11.28 -28.04 16.00
C LEU A 492 -11.42 -27.24 14.69
N ALA A 493 -10.52 -26.29 14.44
CA ALA A 493 -10.53 -25.49 13.22
C ALA A 493 -10.40 -26.36 11.96
N GLU A 494 -9.56 -27.41 12.01
CA GLU A 494 -9.41 -28.35 10.91
C GLU A 494 -10.69 -29.17 10.67
N SER A 495 -11.39 -29.60 11.71
CA SER A 495 -12.67 -30.31 11.58
C SER A 495 -13.78 -29.44 10.96
N CYS A 496 -13.74 -28.11 11.21
CA CYS A 496 -14.67 -27.15 10.66
C CYS A 496 -14.43 -26.83 9.17
N LYS A 497 -13.18 -26.98 8.68
CA LYS A 497 -12.81 -26.60 7.31
C LYS A 497 -13.62 -27.32 6.24
N GLY A 498 -13.99 -28.57 6.47
CA GLY A 498 -14.82 -29.35 5.54
C GLY A 498 -16.24 -28.80 5.37
N ARG A 499 -16.77 -28.08 6.37
CA ARG A 499 -18.15 -27.54 6.41
C ARG A 499 -18.22 -26.06 6.04
N LEU A 500 -17.08 -25.35 6.06
CA LEU A 500 -17.00 -23.92 5.75
C LEU A 500 -16.69 -23.67 4.27
N PRO A 501 -17.32 -22.66 3.65
CA PRO A 501 -16.94 -22.21 2.32
C PRO A 501 -15.45 -21.82 2.25
N PRO A 502 -14.76 -22.02 1.10
CA PRO A 502 -13.32 -21.81 0.98
C PRO A 502 -12.82 -20.43 1.45
N MET A 503 -13.63 -19.38 1.26
CA MET A 503 -13.29 -18.01 1.65
C MET A 503 -13.14 -17.81 3.17
N TYR A 504 -13.81 -18.61 4.01
CA TYR A 504 -13.73 -18.48 5.47
C TYR A 504 -12.62 -19.31 6.10
N ARG A 505 -12.10 -20.32 5.38
CA ARG A 505 -11.06 -21.23 5.89
C ARG A 505 -9.76 -20.53 6.24
N ALA A 506 -9.31 -19.62 5.38
CA ALA A 506 -8.09 -18.85 5.60
C ALA A 506 -8.20 -17.92 6.82
N PHE A 507 -9.37 -17.31 7.03
CA PHE A 507 -9.60 -16.45 8.19
C PHE A 507 -9.64 -17.24 9.50
N LEU A 508 -10.21 -18.46 9.49
CA LEU A 508 -10.23 -19.32 10.66
C LEU A 508 -8.81 -19.77 11.07
N ASP A 509 -7.92 -20.01 10.11
CA ASP A 509 -6.51 -20.37 10.35
C ASP A 509 -5.70 -19.25 11.01
N MET A 510 -6.12 -17.99 10.85
CA MET A 510 -5.48 -16.83 11.45
C MET A 510 -5.95 -16.56 12.89
N CYS A 511 -7.00 -17.26 13.35
CA CYS A 511 -7.60 -17.04 14.66
C CYS A 511 -7.08 -18.05 15.70
N THR A 512 -7.24 -17.66 16.98
CA THR A 512 -6.95 -18.52 18.12
C THR A 512 -8.19 -18.65 19.01
N GLY A 513 -8.60 -19.86 19.35
CA GLY A 513 -9.78 -20.11 20.19
C GLY A 513 -9.38 -20.55 21.61
N VAL A 514 -10.08 -20.00 22.59
CA VAL A 514 -9.95 -20.36 24.02
C VAL A 514 -11.32 -20.76 24.56
N LEU A 515 -11.43 -21.97 25.08
CA LEU A 515 -12.64 -22.46 25.73
C LEU A 515 -12.52 -22.29 27.24
N ALA A 516 -13.41 -21.52 27.83
CA ALA A 516 -13.48 -21.29 29.27
C ALA A 516 -14.90 -21.62 29.76
N GLY A 517 -15.04 -22.80 30.37
CA GLY A 517 -16.36 -23.30 30.78
C GLY A 517 -17.30 -23.52 29.61
N ASP A 518 -18.41 -22.79 29.56
CA ASP A 518 -19.43 -22.81 28.49
C ASP A 518 -19.24 -21.74 27.41
N ILE A 519 -18.11 -20.98 27.44
CA ILE A 519 -17.84 -19.89 26.52
C ILE A 519 -16.61 -20.21 25.67
N LEU A 520 -16.80 -20.30 24.34
CA LEU A 520 -15.70 -20.31 23.38
C LEU A 520 -15.42 -18.88 22.91
N THR A 521 -14.26 -18.35 23.27
CA THR A 521 -13.80 -17.05 22.75
C THR A 521 -12.81 -17.25 21.61
N VAL A 522 -13.15 -16.77 20.41
CA VAL A 522 -12.27 -16.80 19.24
C VAL A 522 -11.64 -15.41 19.08
N TYR A 523 -10.32 -15.37 19.12
CA TYR A 523 -9.51 -14.16 18.95
C TYR A 523 -9.08 -14.04 17.50
N ALA A 524 -9.51 -12.95 16.84
CA ALA A 524 -9.10 -12.59 15.49
C ALA A 524 -7.94 -11.57 15.54
N PRO A 525 -6.98 -11.61 14.61
CA PRO A 525 -5.85 -10.68 14.61
C PRO A 525 -6.27 -9.22 14.32
N ASP A 526 -7.38 -9.02 13.61
CA ASP A 526 -7.89 -7.71 13.21
C ASP A 526 -9.42 -7.68 13.06
N ASP A 527 -9.99 -6.47 12.99
CA ASP A 527 -11.44 -6.23 12.83
C ASP A 527 -12.01 -6.77 11.52
N ILE A 528 -11.19 -6.84 10.47
CA ILE A 528 -11.60 -7.34 9.14
C ILE A 528 -11.83 -8.84 9.24
N THR A 529 -10.90 -9.58 9.82
CA THR A 529 -11.00 -11.02 10.07
C THR A 529 -12.20 -11.32 10.98
N LEU A 530 -12.38 -10.53 12.04
CA LEU A 530 -13.53 -10.64 12.94
C LEU A 530 -14.85 -10.43 12.18
N GLY A 531 -14.99 -9.36 11.42
CA GLY A 531 -16.21 -9.05 10.66
C GLY A 531 -16.54 -10.10 9.58
N ARG A 532 -15.53 -10.77 9.03
CA ARG A 532 -15.74 -11.88 8.08
C ARG A 532 -16.23 -13.16 8.77
N LEU A 533 -15.76 -13.45 9.98
CA LEU A 533 -16.18 -14.61 10.77
C LEU A 533 -17.48 -14.38 11.52
N ASP A 534 -17.87 -13.12 11.75
CA ASP A 534 -19.11 -12.74 12.41
C ASP A 534 -20.33 -12.91 11.49
N ASN A 535 -20.62 -14.16 11.16
CA ASN A 535 -21.74 -14.56 10.33
C ASN A 535 -22.45 -15.74 11.02
N ASP A 536 -23.76 -15.74 11.03
CA ASP A 536 -24.59 -16.76 11.69
C ASP A 536 -24.26 -18.19 11.22
N ARG A 537 -23.89 -18.34 9.94
CA ARG A 537 -23.51 -19.64 9.39
C ARG A 537 -22.17 -20.14 9.96
N VAL A 538 -21.18 -19.26 10.11
CA VAL A 538 -19.88 -19.61 10.69
C VAL A 538 -20.02 -19.87 12.18
N ARG A 539 -20.79 -19.04 12.88
CA ARG A 539 -21.12 -19.22 14.31
C ARG A 539 -21.81 -20.56 14.56
N GLY A 540 -22.78 -20.93 13.72
CA GLY A 540 -23.49 -22.21 13.82
C GLY A 540 -22.55 -23.41 13.65
N ILE A 541 -21.68 -23.39 12.62
CA ILE A 541 -20.74 -24.50 12.34
C ILE A 541 -19.72 -24.65 13.48
N LEU A 542 -19.19 -23.55 14.02
CA LEU A 542 -18.26 -23.58 15.16
C LEU A 542 -18.93 -24.10 16.43
N ALA A 543 -20.14 -23.64 16.73
CA ALA A 543 -20.90 -24.12 17.89
C ALA A 543 -21.22 -25.62 17.81
N GLU A 544 -21.63 -26.11 16.63
CA GLU A 544 -21.88 -27.54 16.40
C GLU A 544 -20.61 -28.39 16.52
N ALA A 545 -19.48 -27.91 15.98
CA ALA A 545 -18.22 -28.63 16.06
C ALA A 545 -17.75 -28.75 17.51
N VAL A 546 -17.85 -27.68 18.30
CA VAL A 546 -17.51 -27.73 19.73
C VAL A 546 -18.47 -28.62 20.50
N ALA A 547 -19.77 -28.59 20.19
CA ALA A 547 -20.73 -29.49 20.83
C ALA A 547 -20.44 -30.96 20.55
N GLN A 548 -19.91 -31.28 19.35
CA GLN A 548 -19.50 -32.66 19.00
C GLN A 548 -18.21 -33.09 19.69
N GLU A 549 -17.23 -32.19 19.85
CA GLU A 549 -15.94 -32.53 20.46
C GLU A 549 -15.94 -32.42 21.99
N ALA A 550 -16.58 -31.38 22.53
CA ALA A 550 -16.62 -31.11 23.98
C ALA A 550 -17.85 -31.69 24.69
N GLY A 551 -18.85 -32.23 23.93
CA GLY A 551 -20.07 -32.84 24.49
C GLY A 551 -21.00 -31.85 25.21
N GLN A 552 -20.81 -30.56 25.04
CA GLN A 552 -21.62 -29.50 25.69
C GLN A 552 -21.92 -28.35 24.74
N THR A 553 -23.08 -27.70 24.94
CA THR A 553 -23.41 -26.48 24.19
C THR A 553 -22.61 -25.31 24.71
N VAL A 554 -21.95 -24.57 23.81
CA VAL A 554 -21.11 -23.41 24.15
C VAL A 554 -21.66 -22.12 23.56
N ARG A 555 -21.39 -21.02 24.25
CA ARG A 555 -21.63 -19.66 23.72
C ARG A 555 -20.39 -19.19 23.01
N LEU A 556 -20.53 -18.77 21.74
CA LEU A 556 -19.44 -18.24 20.95
C LEU A 556 -19.30 -16.74 21.17
N MET A 557 -18.10 -16.29 21.53
CA MET A 557 -17.70 -14.88 21.58
C MET A 557 -16.54 -14.64 20.59
N LEU A 558 -16.66 -13.58 19.79
CA LEU A 558 -15.59 -13.14 18.88
C LEU A 558 -14.95 -11.89 19.48
N ARG A 559 -13.62 -11.82 19.49
CA ARG A 559 -12.84 -10.67 19.96
C ARG A 559 -11.64 -10.41 19.07
N VAL A 560 -11.25 -9.14 18.94
CA VAL A 560 -9.99 -8.76 18.30
C VAL A 560 -8.89 -8.74 19.34
N GLY A 561 -7.71 -9.26 18.99
CA GLY A 561 -6.51 -9.26 19.80
C GLY A 561 -5.94 -10.66 20.02
N GLU A 562 -4.92 -10.75 20.86
CA GLU A 562 -4.29 -12.01 21.24
C GLU A 562 -4.99 -12.62 22.48
N PRO A 563 -5.05 -13.96 22.55
CA PRO A 563 -5.57 -14.61 23.76
C PRO A 563 -4.71 -14.25 24.97
N PRO A 564 -5.29 -14.12 26.17
CA PRO A 564 -4.54 -13.87 27.38
C PRO A 564 -3.48 -14.95 27.52
N GLN A 565 -2.20 -14.55 27.54
CA GLN A 565 -1.09 -15.48 27.78
C GLN A 565 -1.30 -16.12 29.15
N ALA A 566 -1.31 -17.44 29.19
CA ALA A 566 -1.25 -18.16 30.45
C ALA A 566 0.01 -17.68 31.20
N GLN A 567 -0.17 -17.09 32.36
CA GLN A 567 0.99 -16.78 33.23
C GLN A 567 1.79 -18.08 33.38
N PRO A 568 3.10 -18.06 33.20
CA PRO A 568 3.89 -19.26 33.41
C PRO A 568 3.60 -19.74 34.86
N VAL A 569 2.93 -20.86 34.95
CA VAL A 569 2.73 -21.55 36.24
C VAL A 569 4.13 -21.76 36.78
N ASP A 570 4.39 -21.19 37.90
CA ASP A 570 5.71 -21.22 38.53
C ASP A 570 6.05 -22.70 38.82
N ASN A 571 6.68 -23.34 37.85
CA ASN A 571 7.07 -24.75 37.89
C ASN A 571 7.98 -25.03 39.09
N LEU A 572 8.60 -23.98 39.63
CA LEU A 572 9.43 -24.07 40.82
C LEU A 572 8.59 -24.35 42.07
N GLN A 573 7.43 -23.72 42.25
CA GLN A 573 6.54 -24.00 43.39
C GLN A 573 5.90 -25.38 43.31
N ASN A 574 5.59 -25.86 42.09
CA ASN A 574 5.08 -27.22 41.90
C ASN A 574 6.17 -28.28 42.09
N LEU A 575 7.41 -28.00 41.67
CA LEU A 575 8.58 -28.85 41.98
C LEU A 575 8.92 -28.88 43.48
N LEU A 576 8.82 -27.75 44.16
CA LEU A 576 9.01 -27.67 45.61
C LEU A 576 7.92 -28.45 46.38
N LYS A 577 6.65 -28.35 45.96
CA LYS A 577 5.56 -29.16 46.51
C LYS A 577 5.71 -30.65 46.22
N PHE A 578 6.20 -31.01 45.04
CA PHE A 578 6.46 -32.40 44.69
C PHE A 578 7.67 -32.96 45.44
N GLY A 579 8.76 -32.16 45.56
CA GLY A 579 9.96 -32.52 46.31
C GLY A 579 9.72 -32.71 47.81
N SER A 580 8.77 -31.96 48.42
CA SER A 580 8.41 -32.08 49.82
C SER A 580 7.62 -33.34 50.17
N GLN A 581 7.18 -34.15 49.19
CA GLN A 581 6.52 -35.44 49.38
C GLN A 581 7.50 -36.63 49.51
N PHE A 582 8.79 -36.39 49.29
CA PHE A 582 9.83 -37.39 49.38
C PHE A 582 10.89 -37.02 50.44
N ASP A 583 10.96 -37.82 51.52
CA ASP A 583 11.88 -37.57 52.66
C ASP A 583 13.38 -37.65 52.31
N ASN A 584 13.75 -38.01 51.10
CA ASN A 584 15.13 -38.23 50.67
C ASN A 584 15.70 -37.12 49.76
N ILE A 585 14.99 -36.01 49.51
CA ILE A 585 15.44 -34.93 48.64
C ILE A 585 15.74 -33.68 49.48
N GLN A 586 17.01 -33.36 49.66
CA GLN A 586 17.45 -32.08 50.22
C GLN A 586 17.66 -31.08 49.06
N ILE A 587 16.81 -30.05 48.99
CA ILE A 587 16.97 -28.93 48.07
C ILE A 587 17.92 -27.92 48.71
N LYS A 588 19.11 -27.74 48.14
CA LYS A 588 20.08 -26.71 48.52
C LYS A 588 19.87 -25.42 47.73
#